data_f93fd6bef0ed2e083a92cc0010c2a5bc
#
_entry.id   f93fd6bef0ed2e083a92cc0010c2a5bc
#
_cell.length_a   1.000
_cell.length_b   1.000
_cell.length_c   1.000
_cell.angle_alpha   90.00
_cell.angle_beta   90.00
_cell.angle_gamma   90.00
#
_symmetry.space_group_name_H-M   'P 1'
#
loop_
_entity.id
_entity.type
_entity.pdbx_description
1 polymer ?
#
loop_
_entity_poly.entity_id
_entity_poly.type
_entity_poly.pdbx_seq_one_letter_code
_entity_poly.pdbx_strand_id
1 'polypeptide(L)'
;MTVLGSCSLGLRVLFLISAFFLSPTASSTDSAYLADEGVSLGVSLGYGQLANPVYKKDDIPLYALPRIEVFAGDFSFANTQFAWTPVWGNNYQVSLFTQLNEDGLYFTKHSAILAAVRTASGRPSMTPPPPGSGVETPVVIKRRGDITKISKRKLSAMSGIEAIVDWQNWRFSAYWSMELTNYHKGLQGALSAQRLFLFDQHLVLLGVELQHLSAGLVDYYYGSALQEMGAGFSPYLGRSSQKYSLKASYQYQFNQQWQFISDIKYQRLSSGFADSPLINDSNLLSFYAGFAWNF
;
A
#
# COMPACT_ATOMS: atom_id res chain seq x y z
N MET A 1 -37.96 -8.22 52.34
CA MET A 1 -36.81 -7.44 52.84
C MET A 1 -35.75 -7.38 51.77
N THR A 2 -35.59 -6.25 51.27
CA THR A 2 -34.81 -5.71 50.18
C THR A 2 -33.31 -5.97 50.27
N VAL A 3 -32.63 -6.30 49.22
CA VAL A 3 -31.30 -5.81 48.92
C VAL A 3 -31.10 -5.69 47.41
N LEU A 4 -31.03 -4.48 46.94
CA LEU A 4 -30.50 -4.04 45.64
C LEU A 4 -28.97 -3.98 45.73
N GLY A 5 -28.29 -4.57 44.76
CA GLY A 5 -26.85 -4.45 44.53
C GLY A 5 -26.59 -4.00 43.09
N SER A 6 -26.33 -2.74 42.90
CA SER A 6 -26.07 -2.10 41.60
C SER A 6 -24.71 -2.46 41.06
N CYS A 7 -24.70 -2.91 39.81
CA CYS A 7 -23.53 -3.05 38.97
C CYS A 7 -23.16 -1.69 38.38
N SER A 8 -21.98 -1.18 38.71
CA SER A 8 -21.38 -0.02 38.03
C SER A 8 -19.88 -0.22 37.88
N LEU A 9 -19.49 -0.90 36.78
CA LEU A 9 -18.10 -0.95 36.35
C LEU A 9 -18.08 -0.80 34.83
N GLY A 10 -17.95 0.41 34.38
CA GLY A 10 -17.90 0.66 32.93
C GLY A 10 -17.92 2.14 32.61
N LEU A 11 -16.95 2.92 33.06
CA LEU A 11 -16.65 4.23 32.43
C LEU A 11 -15.43 4.90 33.09
N ARG A 12 -14.24 4.38 32.87
CA ARG A 12 -12.98 5.09 33.18
C ARG A 12 -11.83 4.67 32.27
N VAL A 13 -12.00 4.84 30.95
CA VAL A 13 -10.87 4.93 30.04
C VAL A 13 -11.21 5.97 28.95
N LEU A 14 -11.40 7.18 29.38
CA LEU A 14 -11.51 8.32 28.50
C LEU A 14 -11.01 9.54 29.24
N PHE A 15 -9.70 9.75 29.34
CA PHE A 15 -9.08 11.04 29.66
C PHE A 15 -7.58 10.83 29.90
N LEU A 16 -6.78 10.75 28.85
CA LEU A 16 -5.35 11.07 28.87
C LEU A 16 -4.78 11.22 27.42
N ILE A 17 -5.46 12.04 26.61
CA ILE A 17 -4.85 12.59 25.38
C ILE A 17 -5.23 14.08 25.34
N SER A 18 -4.69 14.82 26.25
CA SER A 18 -4.79 16.28 26.23
C SER A 18 -3.51 16.86 26.84
N ALA A 19 -2.45 16.93 26.06
CA ALA A 19 -1.34 17.85 26.24
C ALA A 19 -0.29 17.60 25.15
N PHE A 20 -0.49 18.15 23.94
CA PHE A 20 0.59 18.55 23.04
C PHE A 20 0.00 19.40 21.90
N PHE A 21 -0.73 20.47 22.27
CA PHE A 21 -1.03 21.55 21.37
C PHE A 21 -0.11 22.72 21.67
N LEU A 22 1.14 22.64 21.26
CA LEU A 22 1.92 23.80 20.93
C LEU A 22 1.69 24.07 19.46
N SER A 23 0.79 25.00 19.16
CA SER A 23 0.57 25.53 17.83
C SER A 23 1.76 26.38 17.43
N PRO A 24 2.58 26.00 16.44
CA PRO A 24 3.25 27.00 15.64
C PRO A 24 2.18 27.60 14.73
N THR A 25 2.05 28.90 14.75
CA THR A 25 1.33 29.66 13.71
C THR A 25 2.00 29.38 12.38
N ALA A 26 1.50 28.37 11.68
CA ALA A 26 1.90 28.14 10.31
C ALA A 26 1.23 29.22 9.46
N SER A 27 2.04 30.12 8.91
CA SER A 27 1.68 30.88 7.73
C SER A 27 1.10 29.91 6.71
N SER A 28 -0.06 30.27 6.15
CA SER A 28 -0.66 29.58 5.02
C SER A 28 0.36 29.49 3.88
N THR A 29 1.06 28.37 3.81
CA THR A 29 1.76 28.00 2.61
C THR A 29 0.69 27.47 1.68
N ASP A 30 0.37 28.23 0.64
CA ASP A 30 -0.46 27.84 -0.47
C ASP A 30 -0.20 26.38 -0.84
N SER A 31 -1.29 25.68 -1.14
CA SER A 31 -1.36 24.27 -1.46
C SER A 31 -0.42 23.87 -2.63
N ALA A 32 0.84 23.64 -2.31
CA ALA A 32 1.88 23.19 -3.24
C ALA A 32 1.66 21.71 -3.71
N TYR A 33 0.45 21.18 -3.59
CA TYR A 33 0.11 19.81 -3.96
C TYR A 33 -0.93 19.72 -5.09
N LEU A 34 -1.44 20.83 -5.58
CA LEU A 34 -2.12 20.85 -6.88
C LEU A 34 -0.99 20.99 -7.91
N ALA A 35 -0.61 19.87 -8.52
CA ALA A 35 0.31 19.93 -9.64
C ALA A 35 -0.31 20.83 -10.69
N ASP A 36 0.41 21.87 -11.09
CA ASP A 36 0.06 22.65 -12.28
C ASP A 36 -0.16 21.70 -13.44
N GLU A 37 -1.07 22.04 -14.35
CA GLU A 37 -1.26 21.28 -15.58
C GLU A 37 0.08 21.10 -16.28
N GLY A 38 0.42 19.86 -16.62
CA GLY A 38 1.68 19.58 -17.27
C GLY A 38 2.14 18.14 -17.20
N VAL A 39 3.33 17.94 -17.70
CA VAL A 39 4.03 16.65 -17.70
C VAL A 39 5.26 16.78 -16.80
N SER A 40 5.34 15.94 -15.79
CA SER A 40 6.53 15.77 -14.95
C SER A 40 7.22 14.47 -15.31
N LEU A 41 8.43 14.55 -15.77
CA LEU A 41 9.28 13.40 -16.09
C LEU A 41 10.49 13.41 -15.17
N GLY A 42 10.87 12.24 -14.70
CA GLY A 42 12.04 12.08 -13.87
C GLY A 42 12.53 10.65 -13.84
N VAL A 43 13.71 10.47 -13.30
CA VAL A 43 14.28 9.16 -13.03
C VAL A 43 15.02 9.19 -11.70
N SER A 44 14.82 8.17 -10.89
CA SER A 44 15.65 7.96 -9.72
C SER A 44 16.58 6.77 -9.93
N LEU A 45 17.85 6.96 -9.64
CA LEU A 45 18.87 5.92 -9.66
C LEU A 45 19.33 5.65 -8.24
N GLY A 46 19.32 4.39 -7.82
CA GLY A 46 19.64 4.02 -6.45
C GLY A 46 19.69 2.52 -6.24
N TYR A 47 19.49 2.13 -5.01
CA TYR A 47 19.41 0.74 -4.61
C TYR A 47 18.23 0.50 -3.68
N GLY A 48 17.53 -0.59 -3.93
CA GLY A 48 16.43 -1.02 -3.07
C GLY A 48 15.93 -2.40 -3.45
N GLN A 49 14.94 -2.86 -2.71
CA GLN A 49 14.23 -4.10 -3.00
C GLN A 49 12.75 -4.00 -2.59
N LEU A 50 11.90 -4.60 -3.40
CA LEU A 50 10.51 -4.87 -3.07
C LEU A 50 10.42 -6.31 -2.57
N ALA A 51 10.08 -6.50 -1.30
CA ALA A 51 9.95 -7.82 -0.69
C ALA A 51 8.90 -8.67 -1.40
N ASN A 52 9.24 -9.92 -1.70
CA ASN A 52 8.36 -10.85 -2.39
C ASN A 52 7.85 -11.91 -1.43
N PRO A 53 6.55 -11.97 -1.13
CA PRO A 53 5.99 -12.95 -0.20
C PRO A 53 6.00 -14.38 -0.75
N VAL A 54 6.18 -14.58 -2.06
CA VAL A 54 5.96 -15.86 -2.73
C VAL A 54 7.13 -16.82 -2.49
N TYR A 55 6.80 -18.03 -2.11
CA TYR A 55 7.77 -19.11 -1.83
C TYR A 55 8.72 -19.38 -3.01
N LYS A 56 10.02 -19.48 -2.71
CA LYS A 56 11.12 -19.66 -3.69
C LYS A 56 11.19 -18.58 -4.76
N LYS A 57 10.65 -17.41 -4.50
CA LYS A 57 10.86 -16.21 -5.29
C LYS A 57 11.75 -15.26 -4.51
N ASP A 58 12.74 -14.72 -5.19
CA ASP A 58 13.59 -13.68 -4.62
C ASP A 58 12.86 -12.34 -4.55
N ASP A 59 13.32 -11.47 -3.67
CA ASP A 59 12.89 -10.08 -3.63
C ASP A 59 13.18 -9.40 -4.97
N ILE A 60 12.35 -8.44 -5.34
CA ILE A 60 12.46 -7.75 -6.63
C ILE A 60 13.43 -6.58 -6.47
N PRO A 61 14.60 -6.61 -7.13
CA PRO A 61 15.58 -5.54 -7.01
C PRO A 61 15.08 -4.27 -7.71
N LEU A 62 15.36 -3.12 -7.10
CA LEU A 62 15.01 -1.79 -7.59
C LEU A 62 16.30 -0.97 -7.76
N TYR A 63 16.68 -0.65 -9.01
CA TYR A 63 17.87 0.14 -9.31
C TYR A 63 17.54 1.49 -9.95
N ALA A 64 16.55 1.51 -10.82
CA ALA A 64 16.09 2.70 -11.50
C ALA A 64 14.56 2.81 -11.40
N LEU A 65 14.07 3.95 -10.93
CA LEU A 65 12.64 4.22 -10.80
C LEU A 65 12.27 5.35 -11.76
N PRO A 66 11.65 5.04 -12.92
CA PRO A 66 11.15 6.06 -13.83
C PRO A 66 9.92 6.73 -13.21
N ARG A 67 9.85 8.04 -13.26
CA ARG A 67 8.73 8.85 -12.83
C ARG A 67 8.09 9.51 -14.05
N ILE A 68 6.84 9.19 -14.29
CA ILE A 68 6.03 9.74 -15.37
C ILE A 68 4.71 10.19 -14.75
N GLU A 69 4.48 11.48 -14.71
CA GLU A 69 3.26 12.08 -14.19
C GLU A 69 2.72 13.07 -15.22
N VAL A 70 1.44 12.97 -15.51
CA VAL A 70 0.73 13.85 -16.45
C VAL A 70 -0.51 14.35 -15.75
N PHE A 71 -0.71 15.66 -15.73
CA PHE A 71 -1.89 16.31 -15.19
C PHE A 71 -2.53 17.17 -16.28
N ALA A 72 -3.80 16.92 -16.58
CA ALA A 72 -4.55 17.62 -17.60
C ALA A 72 -6.01 17.83 -17.13
N GLY A 73 -6.28 18.99 -16.55
CA GLY A 73 -7.55 19.28 -15.91
C GLY A 73 -7.89 18.26 -14.83
N ASP A 74 -9.05 17.63 -14.91
CA ASP A 74 -9.49 16.59 -13.96
C ASP A 74 -8.80 15.24 -14.15
N PHE A 75 -7.98 15.08 -15.18
CA PHE A 75 -7.31 13.81 -15.48
C PHE A 75 -5.88 13.80 -14.99
N SER A 76 -5.47 12.67 -14.42
CA SER A 76 -4.08 12.43 -14.06
C SER A 76 -3.64 11.03 -14.46
N PHE A 77 -2.37 10.94 -14.85
CA PHE A 77 -1.68 9.67 -15.06
C PHE A 77 -0.38 9.70 -14.25
N ALA A 78 -0.19 8.74 -13.38
CA ALA A 78 1.03 8.61 -12.62
C ALA A 78 1.53 7.17 -12.69
N ASN A 79 2.60 6.97 -13.46
CA ASN A 79 3.26 5.68 -13.70
C ASN A 79 2.31 4.53 -14.15
N THR A 80 1.55 3.91 -13.24
CA THR A 80 0.67 2.77 -13.55
C THR A 80 -0.80 3.05 -13.24
N GLN A 81 -1.10 4.25 -12.80
CA GLN A 81 -2.44 4.64 -12.42
C GLN A 81 -2.94 5.79 -13.30
N PHE A 82 -4.13 5.62 -13.84
CA PHE A 82 -4.91 6.66 -14.47
C PHE A 82 -6.05 7.04 -13.52
N ALA A 83 -6.29 8.34 -13.35
CA ALA A 83 -7.40 8.81 -12.54
C ALA A 83 -8.13 9.98 -13.21
N TRP A 84 -9.42 10.06 -12.95
CA TRP A 84 -10.28 11.19 -13.23
C TRP A 84 -10.88 11.69 -11.92
N THR A 85 -10.70 12.97 -11.62
CA THR A 85 -11.06 13.60 -10.35
C THR A 85 -12.19 14.64 -10.57
N PRO A 86 -13.45 14.20 -10.75
CA PRO A 86 -14.57 15.10 -11.03
C PRO A 86 -14.99 15.96 -9.85
N VAL A 87 -14.55 15.61 -8.64
CA VAL A 87 -14.93 16.34 -7.41
C VAL A 87 -13.67 16.66 -6.64
N TRP A 88 -13.39 17.93 -6.48
CA TRP A 88 -12.24 18.39 -5.70
C TRP A 88 -12.52 19.77 -5.07
N GLY A 89 -11.84 20.04 -3.97
CA GLY A 89 -11.88 21.29 -3.22
C GLY A 89 -10.52 21.58 -2.61
N ASN A 90 -10.43 22.59 -1.78
CA ASN A 90 -9.14 23.01 -1.19
C ASN A 90 -8.44 21.92 -0.38
N ASN A 91 -9.19 20.99 0.22
CA ASN A 91 -8.67 19.99 1.13
C ASN A 91 -9.28 18.59 0.94
N TYR A 92 -10.00 18.36 -0.13
CA TYR A 92 -10.55 17.03 -0.46
C TYR A 92 -10.64 16.81 -1.96
N GLN A 93 -10.58 15.55 -2.34
CA GLN A 93 -10.81 15.11 -3.72
C GLN A 93 -11.45 13.73 -3.76
N VAL A 94 -12.25 13.50 -4.80
CA VAL A 94 -12.82 12.19 -5.10
C VAL A 94 -12.51 11.86 -6.55
N SER A 95 -11.89 10.72 -6.78
CA SER A 95 -11.40 10.30 -8.08
C SER A 95 -11.93 8.93 -8.45
N LEU A 96 -12.20 8.73 -9.72
CA LEU A 96 -12.29 7.38 -10.32
C LEU A 96 -10.93 7.02 -10.86
N PHE A 97 -10.45 5.82 -10.56
CA PHE A 97 -9.12 5.42 -10.97
C PHE A 97 -9.07 4.02 -11.58
N THR A 98 -8.04 3.76 -12.37
CA THR A 98 -7.66 2.43 -12.85
C THR A 98 -6.17 2.24 -12.64
N GLN A 99 -5.78 1.08 -12.09
CA GLN A 99 -4.39 0.75 -11.80
C GLN A 99 -4.11 -0.74 -12.00
N LEU A 100 -2.83 -1.11 -12.13
CA LEU A 100 -2.41 -2.50 -12.12
C LEU A 100 -2.41 -3.06 -10.69
N ASN A 101 -2.84 -4.32 -10.53
CA ASN A 101 -2.86 -4.99 -9.24
C ASN A 101 -1.43 -5.32 -8.77
N GLU A 102 -1.11 -4.96 -7.52
CA GLU A 102 0.22 -5.20 -6.94
C GLU A 102 0.55 -6.69 -6.80
N ASP A 103 -0.43 -7.51 -6.40
CA ASP A 103 -0.21 -8.94 -6.16
C ASP A 103 0.17 -9.69 -7.45
N GLY A 104 -0.31 -9.20 -8.60
CA GLY A 104 0.07 -9.74 -9.91
C GLY A 104 1.54 -9.55 -10.27
N LEU A 105 2.22 -8.54 -9.70
CA LEU A 105 3.63 -8.27 -9.98
C LEU A 105 4.54 -9.42 -9.54
N TYR A 106 4.22 -10.06 -8.42
CA TYR A 106 5.02 -11.17 -7.87
C TYR A 106 5.04 -12.41 -8.76
N PHE A 107 4.13 -12.52 -9.71
CA PHE A 107 3.99 -13.67 -10.61
C PHE A 107 4.43 -13.40 -12.06
N THR A 108 4.79 -12.14 -12.41
CA THR A 108 5.19 -11.80 -13.78
C THR A 108 6.69 -11.99 -14.00
N LYS A 109 7.09 -12.22 -15.27
CA LYS A 109 8.50 -12.30 -15.66
C LYS A 109 9.20 -10.93 -15.66
N HIS A 110 8.44 -9.86 -15.78
CA HIS A 110 8.94 -8.47 -15.85
C HIS A 110 8.68 -7.71 -14.52
N SER A 111 8.66 -8.44 -13.41
CA SER A 111 8.34 -7.90 -12.09
C SER A 111 9.23 -6.71 -11.71
N ALA A 112 10.52 -6.75 -12.00
CA ALA A 112 11.44 -5.66 -11.66
C ALA A 112 11.09 -4.34 -12.38
N ILE A 113 10.78 -4.38 -13.69
CA ILE A 113 10.40 -3.18 -14.45
C ILE A 113 9.08 -2.62 -13.94
N LEU A 114 8.07 -3.48 -13.79
CA LEU A 114 6.74 -3.07 -13.32
C LEU A 114 6.77 -2.58 -11.87
N ALA A 115 7.58 -3.20 -11.00
CA ALA A 115 7.77 -2.75 -9.64
C ALA A 115 8.47 -1.38 -9.59
N ALA A 116 9.50 -1.16 -10.43
CA ALA A 116 10.18 0.12 -10.52
C ALA A 116 9.23 1.24 -10.93
N VAL A 117 8.45 1.05 -12.01
CA VAL A 117 7.45 2.03 -12.47
C VAL A 117 6.42 2.31 -11.38
N ARG A 118 5.93 1.30 -10.67
CA ARG A 118 4.93 1.47 -9.60
C ARG A 118 5.49 2.18 -8.36
N THR A 119 6.69 1.80 -7.90
CA THR A 119 7.32 2.36 -6.69
C THR A 119 7.57 3.86 -6.84
N ALA A 120 7.89 4.31 -8.05
CA ALA A 120 8.09 5.74 -8.34
C ALA A 120 6.81 6.58 -8.20
N SER A 121 5.63 5.97 -8.17
CA SER A 121 4.34 6.69 -8.05
C SER A 121 4.06 7.19 -6.63
N GLY A 122 4.96 7.58 -5.84
CA GLY A 122 4.89 8.33 -4.56
C GLY A 122 3.58 8.43 -3.77
N ARG A 123 2.58 7.56 -4.02
CA ARG A 123 1.34 7.55 -3.24
C ARG A 123 1.56 6.84 -1.91
N PRO A 124 1.53 7.55 -0.83
CA PRO A 124 1.58 6.99 0.48
C PRO A 124 0.20 6.48 0.91
N SER A 125 0.10 5.25 1.26
CA SER A 125 -1.08 4.58 1.80
C SER A 125 -0.76 3.99 3.18
N MET A 126 -1.64 4.14 4.19
CA MET A 126 -1.25 4.02 5.61
C MET A 126 -2.35 3.65 6.61
N THR A 127 -2.09 2.78 7.62
CA THR A 127 -2.56 2.76 9.03
C THR A 127 -1.86 1.71 9.91
N PRO A 128 -1.61 1.91 11.25
CA PRO A 128 -0.99 0.95 12.13
C PRO A 128 -1.97 -0.11 12.68
N PRO A 129 -1.47 -1.31 13.05
CA PRO A 129 -2.29 -2.31 13.74
C PRO A 129 -2.45 -1.97 15.22
N PRO A 130 -3.57 -2.35 15.85
CA PRO A 130 -3.67 -2.39 17.31
C PRO A 130 -2.71 -3.47 17.87
N PRO A 131 -2.21 -3.31 19.10
CA PRO A 131 -1.36 -4.29 19.75
C PRO A 131 -2.11 -5.62 19.84
N GLY A 132 -1.48 -6.68 19.27
CA GLY A 132 -2.12 -7.97 19.09
C GLY A 132 -2.39 -8.70 20.39
N SER A 133 -3.61 -9.15 20.56
CA SER A 133 -3.90 -10.34 21.35
C SER A 133 -3.33 -11.54 20.59
N GLY A 134 -2.32 -12.19 21.13
CA GLY A 134 -1.78 -13.44 20.59
C GLY A 134 -2.83 -14.54 20.68
N VAL A 135 -3.55 -14.76 19.60
CA VAL A 135 -4.29 -16.01 19.40
C VAL A 135 -3.29 -16.96 18.78
N GLU A 136 -2.93 -18.01 19.49
CA GLU A 136 -2.19 -19.12 18.93
C GLU A 136 -3.00 -19.72 17.78
N THR A 137 -2.59 -19.43 16.55
CA THR A 137 -3.16 -20.07 15.37
C THR A 137 -2.69 -21.53 15.34
N PRO A 138 -3.58 -22.50 15.07
CA PRO A 138 -3.17 -23.89 14.91
C PRO A 138 -2.10 -23.97 13.82
N VAL A 139 -1.05 -24.72 14.08
CA VAL A 139 0.06 -24.95 13.15
C VAL A 139 -0.50 -25.68 11.92
N VAL A 140 -0.73 -24.92 10.85
CA VAL A 140 -1.10 -25.48 9.55
C VAL A 140 0.16 -26.08 8.93
N ILE A 141 0.17 -27.41 8.74
CA ILE A 141 1.28 -28.09 8.06
C ILE A 141 1.23 -27.71 6.58
N LYS A 142 2.09 -26.79 6.17
CA LYS A 142 2.22 -26.35 4.77
C LYS A 142 3.12 -27.31 4.01
N ARG A 143 2.56 -28.12 3.12
CA ARG A 143 3.37 -28.83 2.12
C ARG A 143 3.68 -27.86 0.98
N ARG A 144 4.97 -27.66 0.72
CA ARG A 144 5.49 -26.79 -0.32
C ARG A 144 6.10 -27.61 -1.44
N GLY A 145 5.62 -27.40 -2.64
CA GLY A 145 6.02 -28.13 -3.83
C GLY A 145 6.94 -27.34 -4.76
N ASP A 146 6.84 -27.65 -6.05
CA ASP A 146 7.59 -26.98 -7.12
C ASP A 146 6.82 -25.76 -7.67
N ILE A 147 7.29 -24.54 -7.32
CA ILE A 147 6.65 -23.28 -7.72
C ILE A 147 6.58 -23.09 -9.25
N THR A 148 7.46 -23.74 -10.01
CA THR A 148 7.47 -23.62 -11.47
C THR A 148 6.30 -24.33 -12.15
N LYS A 149 5.66 -25.25 -11.44
CA LYS A 149 4.50 -26.06 -11.91
C LYS A 149 3.15 -25.47 -11.53
N ILE A 150 3.15 -24.30 -10.89
CA ILE A 150 1.90 -23.61 -10.55
C ILE A 150 1.30 -22.97 -11.81
N SER A 151 -0.04 -22.92 -11.85
CA SER A 151 -0.78 -22.22 -12.89
C SER A 151 -0.35 -20.76 -12.97
N LYS A 152 -0.19 -20.25 -14.20
CA LYS A 152 0.23 -18.85 -14.40
C LYS A 152 -0.80 -17.88 -13.84
N ARG A 153 -0.39 -17.02 -12.94
CA ARG A 153 -1.18 -15.87 -12.46
C ARG A 153 -0.92 -14.68 -13.37
N LYS A 154 -1.97 -14.08 -13.91
CA LYS A 154 -1.88 -12.92 -14.80
C LYS A 154 -1.97 -11.64 -13.99
N LEU A 155 -1.28 -10.61 -14.48
CA LEU A 155 -1.43 -9.27 -13.95
C LEU A 155 -2.83 -8.75 -14.28
N SER A 156 -3.60 -8.33 -13.28
CA SER A 156 -4.95 -7.80 -13.44
C SER A 156 -4.97 -6.27 -13.35
N ALA A 157 -5.96 -5.67 -13.98
CA ALA A 157 -6.29 -4.25 -13.80
C ALA A 157 -7.45 -4.12 -12.82
N MET A 158 -7.33 -3.14 -11.92
CA MET A 158 -8.33 -2.78 -10.92
C MET A 158 -8.86 -1.39 -11.22
N SER A 159 -10.17 -1.16 -11.11
CA SER A 159 -10.77 0.17 -11.20
C SER A 159 -11.67 0.42 -10.00
N GLY A 160 -11.76 1.67 -9.59
CA GLY A 160 -12.51 2.01 -8.41
C GLY A 160 -12.65 3.49 -8.16
N ILE A 161 -13.09 3.79 -6.95
CA ILE A 161 -13.24 5.13 -6.43
C ILE A 161 -12.26 5.35 -5.28
N GLU A 162 -11.68 6.53 -5.21
CA GLU A 162 -10.79 6.98 -4.14
C GLU A 162 -11.26 8.33 -3.64
N ALA A 163 -11.26 8.51 -2.32
CA ALA A 163 -11.45 9.78 -1.66
C ALA A 163 -10.20 10.12 -0.87
N ILE A 164 -9.74 11.36 -0.97
CA ILE A 164 -8.61 11.90 -0.20
C ILE A 164 -9.07 13.14 0.52
N VAL A 165 -8.65 13.29 1.78
CA VAL A 165 -8.89 14.47 2.60
C VAL A 165 -7.57 14.89 3.23
N ASP A 166 -7.18 16.14 3.00
CA ASP A 166 -6.05 16.79 3.63
C ASP A 166 -6.54 17.64 4.82
N TRP A 167 -5.97 17.41 5.98
CA TRP A 167 -6.29 18.18 7.19
C TRP A 167 -5.01 18.55 7.93
N GLN A 168 -4.67 19.82 7.92
CA GLN A 168 -3.38 20.31 8.40
C GLN A 168 -2.22 19.57 7.70
N ASN A 169 -1.37 18.90 8.47
CA ASN A 169 -0.25 18.08 7.97
C ASN A 169 -0.61 16.60 7.83
N TRP A 170 -1.89 16.25 7.87
CA TRP A 170 -2.37 14.89 7.68
C TRP A 170 -3.07 14.76 6.35
N ARG A 171 -2.82 13.62 5.69
CA ARG A 171 -3.58 13.16 4.54
C ARG A 171 -4.26 11.85 4.89
N PHE A 172 -5.55 11.80 4.71
CA PHE A 172 -6.35 10.59 4.85
C PHE A 172 -6.81 10.17 3.47
N SER A 173 -6.75 8.86 3.17
CA SER A 173 -7.36 8.35 1.95
C SER A 173 -8.14 7.07 2.21
N ALA A 174 -9.16 6.87 1.40
CA ALA A 174 -9.93 5.64 1.35
C ALA A 174 -10.19 5.30 -0.11
N TYR A 175 -9.99 4.03 -0.50
CA TYR A 175 -10.40 3.59 -1.81
C TYR A 175 -11.09 2.24 -1.78
N TRP A 176 -11.90 2.01 -2.80
CA TRP A 176 -12.51 0.72 -3.10
C TRP A 176 -12.41 0.46 -4.59
N SER A 177 -11.98 -0.75 -4.98
CA SER A 177 -11.81 -1.12 -6.38
C SER A 177 -12.18 -2.57 -6.65
N MET A 178 -12.59 -2.81 -7.91
CA MET A 178 -12.93 -4.10 -8.45
C MET A 178 -12.03 -4.44 -9.64
N GLU A 179 -11.88 -5.70 -9.91
CA GLU A 179 -11.11 -6.20 -11.05
C GLU A 179 -11.88 -6.03 -12.36
N LEU A 180 -11.18 -5.52 -13.40
CA LEU A 180 -11.72 -5.28 -14.73
C LEU A 180 -11.38 -6.38 -15.75
N THR A 181 -10.30 -7.11 -15.55
CA THR A 181 -9.74 -8.05 -16.54
C THR A 181 -10.40 -9.42 -16.54
N ASN A 182 -11.38 -9.63 -15.65
CA ASN A 182 -12.18 -10.86 -15.52
C ASN A 182 -11.34 -12.12 -15.20
N TYR A 183 -10.22 -11.97 -14.47
CA TYR A 183 -9.39 -13.10 -14.05
C TYR A 183 -9.85 -13.68 -12.71
N HIS A 184 -10.21 -12.84 -11.75
CA HIS A 184 -10.55 -13.29 -10.39
C HIS A 184 -11.82 -12.66 -9.81
N LYS A 185 -12.42 -11.66 -10.47
CA LYS A 185 -13.61 -10.94 -10.01
C LYS A 185 -13.51 -10.43 -8.57
N GLY A 186 -12.28 -10.21 -8.11
CA GLY A 186 -12.00 -9.81 -6.74
C GLY A 186 -12.19 -8.33 -6.51
N LEU A 187 -12.33 -7.99 -5.24
CA LEU A 187 -12.46 -6.64 -4.73
C LEU A 187 -11.29 -6.35 -3.81
N GLN A 188 -10.86 -5.10 -3.76
CA GLN A 188 -9.92 -4.61 -2.76
C GLN A 188 -10.31 -3.21 -2.31
N GLY A 189 -9.98 -2.88 -1.06
CA GLY A 189 -10.14 -1.54 -0.53
C GLY A 189 -9.04 -1.23 0.46
N ALA A 190 -8.74 0.04 0.67
CA ALA A 190 -7.80 0.44 1.71
C ALA A 190 -8.22 1.74 2.37
N LEU A 191 -7.75 1.87 3.61
CA LEU A 191 -7.77 3.09 4.39
C LEU A 191 -6.34 3.48 4.70
N SER A 192 -6.03 4.76 4.65
CA SER A 192 -4.71 5.25 4.96
C SER A 192 -4.73 6.58 5.71
N ALA A 193 -3.68 6.81 6.49
CA ALA A 193 -3.40 8.09 7.13
C ALA A 193 -1.91 8.39 7.06
N GLN A 194 -1.53 9.59 6.66
CA GLN A 194 -0.16 10.06 6.54
C GLN A 194 0.04 11.36 7.29
N ARG A 195 1.22 11.53 7.82
CA ARG A 195 1.66 12.81 8.35
C ARG A 195 2.88 13.33 7.62
N LEU A 196 2.77 14.56 7.16
CA LEU A 196 3.82 15.31 6.48
C LEU A 196 4.58 16.16 7.49
N PHE A 197 5.92 16.11 7.41
CA PHE A 197 6.81 16.99 8.15
C PHE A 197 7.73 17.68 7.12
N LEU A 198 7.63 18.99 7.04
CA LEU A 198 8.44 19.79 6.13
C LEU A 198 9.38 20.67 6.94
N PHE A 199 10.68 20.59 6.69
CA PHE A 199 11.74 21.35 7.34
C PHE A 199 12.71 21.87 6.27
N ASP A 200 12.62 23.13 5.91
CA ASP A 200 13.41 23.74 4.83
C ASP A 200 13.38 22.90 3.53
N GLN A 201 14.46 22.19 3.24
CA GLN A 201 14.61 21.33 2.05
C GLN A 201 14.32 19.83 2.35
N HIS A 202 13.92 19.51 3.58
CA HIS A 202 13.66 18.14 4.02
C HIS A 202 12.17 17.87 4.09
N LEU A 203 11.74 16.77 3.49
CA LEU A 203 10.39 16.26 3.58
C LEU A 203 10.41 14.86 4.19
N VAL A 204 9.68 14.68 5.27
CA VAL A 204 9.47 13.36 5.89
C VAL A 204 7.99 13.04 5.84
N LEU A 205 7.66 11.86 5.33
CA LEU A 205 6.31 11.30 5.34
C LEU A 205 6.32 10.06 6.22
N LEU A 206 5.49 10.06 7.24
CA LEU A 206 5.25 8.88 8.05
C LEU A 206 3.83 8.42 7.86
N GLY A 207 3.66 7.12 7.83
CA GLY A 207 2.40 6.65 7.74
C GLY A 207 2.07 5.16 7.76
N VAL A 208 0.75 4.90 7.57
CA VAL A 208 0.12 3.64 7.94
C VAL A 208 -1.05 3.31 7.00
N GLU A 209 -1.21 2.03 6.59
CA GLU A 209 -2.27 1.56 5.69
C GLU A 209 -2.87 0.23 6.15
N LEU A 210 -4.18 0.15 6.05
CA LEU A 210 -4.95 -1.10 6.12
C LEU A 210 -5.56 -1.38 4.75
N GLN A 211 -5.17 -2.47 4.11
CA GLN A 211 -5.76 -2.93 2.86
C GLN A 211 -6.54 -4.22 3.10
N HIS A 212 -7.76 -4.28 2.60
CA HIS A 212 -8.62 -5.47 2.59
C HIS A 212 -8.69 -6.04 1.18
N LEU A 213 -8.54 -7.36 1.06
CA LEU A 213 -8.65 -8.10 -0.19
C LEU A 213 -9.73 -9.18 -0.05
N SER A 214 -10.61 -9.25 -1.03
CA SER A 214 -11.67 -10.28 -1.07
C SER A 214 -11.10 -11.68 -1.26
N ALA A 215 -11.88 -12.68 -0.89
CA ALA A 215 -11.52 -14.09 -1.05
C ALA A 215 -11.15 -14.44 -2.50
N GLY A 216 -11.90 -13.95 -3.50
CA GLY A 216 -11.62 -14.25 -4.90
C GLY A 216 -10.26 -13.73 -5.38
N LEU A 217 -9.83 -12.55 -4.91
CA LEU A 217 -8.50 -12.00 -5.22
C LEU A 217 -7.40 -12.82 -4.53
N VAL A 218 -7.57 -13.10 -3.24
CA VAL A 218 -6.60 -13.91 -2.47
C VAL A 218 -6.49 -15.32 -3.02
N ASP A 219 -7.60 -15.94 -3.39
CA ASP A 219 -7.61 -17.29 -3.97
C ASP A 219 -6.91 -17.33 -5.33
N TYR A 220 -7.15 -16.35 -6.17
CA TYR A 220 -6.52 -16.30 -7.49
C TYR A 220 -4.99 -16.20 -7.42
N TYR A 221 -4.46 -15.32 -6.56
CA TYR A 221 -3.00 -15.13 -6.48
C TYR A 221 -2.33 -16.12 -5.53
N TYR A 222 -2.95 -16.45 -4.41
CA TYR A 222 -2.34 -17.18 -3.31
C TYR A 222 -3.04 -18.50 -2.98
N GLY A 223 -4.16 -18.83 -3.63
CA GLY A 223 -4.77 -20.14 -3.57
C GLY A 223 -3.94 -21.20 -4.28
N SER A 224 -4.07 -22.45 -3.87
CA SER A 224 -3.52 -23.61 -4.57
C SER A 224 -4.64 -24.59 -4.92
N ALA A 225 -4.95 -24.68 -6.21
CA ALA A 225 -6.01 -25.54 -6.71
C ALA A 225 -5.64 -27.03 -6.59
N LEU A 226 -6.65 -27.91 -6.61
CA LEU A 226 -6.45 -29.38 -6.61
C LEU A 226 -5.52 -29.83 -7.76
N GLN A 227 -5.55 -29.15 -8.89
CA GLN A 227 -4.67 -29.42 -10.04
C GLN A 227 -3.19 -29.18 -9.74
N GLU A 228 -2.89 -28.30 -8.77
CA GLU A 228 -1.54 -27.96 -8.33
C GLU A 228 -1.02 -28.94 -7.25
N MET A 229 -1.86 -29.86 -6.77
CA MET A 229 -1.42 -30.96 -5.89
C MET A 229 -0.37 -31.86 -6.55
N GLY A 230 -0.43 -32.04 -7.87
CA GLY A 230 0.60 -32.71 -8.66
C GLY A 230 1.96 -32.03 -8.61
N ALA A 231 2.02 -30.74 -8.26
CA ALA A 231 3.25 -29.99 -7.98
C ALA A 231 3.75 -30.14 -6.53
N GLY A 232 3.02 -30.86 -5.67
CA GLY A 232 3.39 -31.14 -4.28
C GLY A 232 2.92 -30.09 -3.26
N PHE A 233 2.06 -29.14 -3.64
CA PHE A 233 1.47 -28.17 -2.72
C PHE A 233 0.25 -28.75 -2.00
N SER A 234 0.03 -28.34 -0.75
CA SER A 234 -1.25 -28.57 -0.08
C SER A 234 -2.33 -27.72 -0.73
N PRO A 235 -3.56 -28.24 -0.94
CA PRO A 235 -4.66 -27.42 -1.43
C PRO A 235 -4.99 -26.32 -0.43
N TYR A 236 -5.17 -25.11 -0.91
CA TYR A 236 -5.52 -23.95 -0.13
C TYR A 236 -6.52 -23.07 -0.88
N LEU A 237 -7.69 -22.86 -0.29
CA LEU A 237 -8.68 -21.93 -0.79
C LEU A 237 -8.45 -20.57 -0.13
N GLY A 238 -8.18 -19.56 -0.94
CA GLY A 238 -7.95 -18.20 -0.47
C GLY A 238 -9.18 -17.64 0.25
N ARG A 239 -8.95 -16.99 1.38
CA ARG A 239 -9.97 -16.31 2.19
C ARG A 239 -9.73 -14.81 2.17
N SER A 240 -10.82 -14.02 2.38
CA SER A 240 -10.65 -12.56 2.52
C SER A 240 -9.63 -12.23 3.60
N SER A 241 -8.78 -11.27 3.33
CA SER A 241 -7.58 -11.03 4.13
C SER A 241 -7.17 -9.57 4.13
N GLN A 242 -6.33 -9.22 5.10
CA GLN A 242 -5.81 -7.88 5.27
C GLN A 242 -4.29 -7.84 5.12
N LYS A 243 -3.80 -6.70 4.62
CA LYS A 243 -2.40 -6.30 4.66
C LYS A 243 -2.30 -5.04 5.51
N TYR A 244 -1.39 -5.05 6.46
CA TYR A 244 -1.07 -3.91 7.32
C TYR A 244 0.30 -3.37 6.92
N SER A 245 0.41 -2.08 6.66
CA SER A 245 1.67 -1.47 6.22
C SER A 245 2.05 -0.27 7.07
N LEU A 246 3.34 -0.16 7.37
CA LEU A 246 3.98 1.03 7.90
C LEU A 246 4.91 1.56 6.81
N LYS A 247 4.90 2.87 6.58
CA LYS A 247 5.76 3.53 5.60
C LYS A 247 6.49 4.71 6.23
N ALA A 248 7.72 4.90 5.82
CA ALA A 248 8.48 6.10 6.09
C ALA A 248 9.18 6.51 4.79
N SER A 249 8.98 7.76 4.37
CA SER A 249 9.64 8.32 3.22
C SER A 249 10.41 9.57 3.65
N TYR A 250 11.59 9.74 3.11
CA TYR A 250 12.42 10.91 3.30
C TYR A 250 12.87 11.44 1.96
N GLN A 251 12.75 12.75 1.78
CA GLN A 251 13.22 13.44 0.58
C GLN A 251 14.05 14.65 1.02
N TYR A 252 15.14 14.89 0.32
CA TYR A 252 15.98 16.06 0.47
C TYR A 252 16.16 16.72 -0.89
N GLN A 253 15.73 17.98 -1.02
CA GLN A 253 15.80 18.74 -2.25
C GLN A 253 17.13 19.50 -2.30
N PHE A 254 18.04 19.11 -3.20
CA PHE A 254 19.30 19.84 -3.42
C PHE A 254 19.07 21.13 -4.22
N ASN A 255 18.25 21.02 -5.26
CA ASN A 255 17.83 22.10 -6.14
C ASN A 255 16.56 21.70 -6.90
N GLN A 256 16.08 22.49 -7.85
CA GLN A 256 14.85 22.21 -8.59
C GLN A 256 14.85 20.88 -9.36
N GLN A 257 16.02 20.39 -9.73
CA GLN A 257 16.17 19.18 -10.55
C GLN A 257 16.57 17.94 -9.75
N TRP A 258 17.40 18.10 -8.71
CA TRP A 258 18.01 17.00 -7.97
C TRP A 258 17.46 16.87 -6.57
N GLN A 259 17.08 15.66 -6.22
CA GLN A 259 16.67 15.30 -4.87
C GLN A 259 17.21 13.92 -4.47
N PHE A 260 17.48 13.74 -3.20
CA PHE A 260 17.68 12.43 -2.59
C PHE A 260 16.32 11.91 -2.11
N ILE A 261 16.04 10.64 -2.35
CA ILE A 261 14.82 9.98 -1.88
C ILE A 261 15.17 8.68 -1.15
N SER A 262 14.45 8.38 -0.09
CA SER A 262 14.56 7.12 0.63
C SER A 262 13.20 6.71 1.14
N ASP A 263 12.81 5.46 0.88
CA ASP A 263 11.52 4.87 1.25
C ASP A 263 11.73 3.56 1.98
N ILE A 264 10.97 3.35 3.03
CA ILE A 264 10.91 2.09 3.78
C ILE A 264 9.44 1.73 3.95
N LYS A 265 9.08 0.50 3.60
CA LYS A 265 7.74 -0.08 3.81
C LYS A 265 7.88 -1.40 4.55
N TYR A 266 7.36 -1.46 5.76
CA TYR A 266 7.11 -2.72 6.45
C TYR A 266 5.67 -3.12 6.24
N GLN A 267 5.41 -4.38 5.83
CA GLN A 267 4.06 -4.90 5.58
C GLN A 267 3.88 -6.25 6.26
N ARG A 268 2.78 -6.40 6.98
CA ARG A 268 2.35 -7.66 7.59
C ARG A 268 1.10 -8.19 6.89
N LEU A 269 1.15 -9.46 6.50
CA LEU A 269 0.06 -10.19 5.88
C LEU A 269 -0.74 -10.94 6.95
N SER A 270 -2.06 -10.88 6.92
CA SER A 270 -2.93 -11.63 7.84
C SER A 270 -2.97 -13.13 7.51
N SER A 271 -3.63 -13.93 8.35
CA SER A 271 -3.68 -15.39 8.26
C SER A 271 -4.20 -15.91 6.91
N GLY A 272 -5.14 -15.20 6.28
CA GLY A 272 -5.64 -15.60 4.96
C GLY A 272 -4.60 -15.56 3.84
N PHE A 273 -3.47 -14.87 4.03
CA PHE A 273 -2.27 -14.99 3.20
C PHE A 273 -1.28 -15.96 3.84
N ALA A 274 -0.99 -15.73 5.13
CA ALA A 274 0.05 -16.46 5.86
C ALA A 274 -0.18 -17.97 5.86
N ASP A 275 -1.41 -18.45 5.81
CA ASP A 275 -1.75 -19.88 5.75
C ASP A 275 -1.56 -20.50 4.37
N SER A 276 -1.42 -19.70 3.31
CA SER A 276 -1.16 -20.20 1.97
C SER A 276 0.19 -20.91 1.87
N PRO A 277 0.26 -22.09 1.22
CA PRO A 277 1.54 -22.76 0.96
C PRO A 277 2.42 -22.00 -0.04
N LEU A 278 1.85 -21.05 -0.80
CA LEU A 278 2.58 -20.21 -1.74
C LEU A 278 3.26 -19.02 -1.05
N ILE A 279 2.95 -18.72 0.20
CA ILE A 279 3.53 -17.63 0.97
C ILE A 279 4.70 -18.15 1.80
N ASN A 280 5.86 -17.53 1.63
CA ASN A 280 7.07 -17.83 2.43
C ASN A 280 7.11 -17.00 3.70
N ASP A 281 6.94 -15.70 3.58
CA ASP A 281 6.99 -14.76 4.67
C ASP A 281 5.73 -13.89 4.72
N SER A 282 5.22 -13.68 5.92
CA SER A 282 4.09 -12.79 6.17
C SER A 282 4.53 -11.40 6.66
N ASN A 283 5.81 -11.19 6.93
CA ASN A 283 6.40 -9.93 7.33
C ASN A 283 7.38 -9.49 6.24
N LEU A 284 7.03 -8.45 5.53
CA LEU A 284 7.73 -8.00 4.33
C LEU A 284 8.39 -6.65 4.61
N LEU A 285 9.68 -6.53 4.36
CA LEU A 285 10.41 -5.26 4.44
C LEU A 285 10.91 -4.88 3.06
N SER A 286 10.35 -3.81 2.51
CA SER A 286 10.78 -3.21 1.25
C SER A 286 11.45 -1.88 1.53
N PHE A 287 12.48 -1.54 0.77
CA PHE A 287 13.15 -0.25 0.89
C PHE A 287 13.73 0.19 -0.46
N TYR A 288 13.97 1.49 -0.56
CA TYR A 288 14.71 2.11 -1.66
C TYR A 288 15.44 3.35 -1.15
N ALA A 289 16.62 3.62 -1.68
CA ALA A 289 17.33 4.88 -1.50
C ALA A 289 18.08 5.23 -2.78
N GLY A 290 17.99 6.50 -3.21
CA GLY A 290 18.61 6.93 -4.46
C GLY A 290 18.53 8.43 -4.69
N PHE A 291 19.12 8.86 -5.79
CA PHE A 291 19.05 10.23 -6.27
C PHE A 291 18.08 10.29 -7.43
N ALA A 292 17.14 11.22 -7.36
CA ALA A 292 16.17 11.46 -8.41
C ALA A 292 16.51 12.76 -9.15
N TRP A 293 16.33 12.70 -10.46
CA TRP A 293 16.47 13.83 -11.35
C TRP A 293 15.15 14.08 -12.06
N ASN A 294 14.65 15.32 -11.98
CA ASN A 294 13.44 15.80 -12.64
C ASN A 294 13.84 16.63 -13.86
N PHE A 295 13.17 16.39 -14.99
CA PHE A 295 13.45 17.07 -16.27
C PHE A 295 12.65 18.36 -16.38
#